data_1cd2a781703ee25613746febf3e72c8b
#
_entry.id   1cd2a781703ee25613746febf3e72c8b
#
_cell.length_a   1.000
_cell.length_b   1.000
_cell.length_c   1.000
_cell.angle_alpha   90.00
_cell.angle_beta   90.00
_cell.angle_gamma   90.00
#
_symmetry.space_group_name_H-M   'P 1'
#
loop_
_entity.id
_entity.type
_entity.pdbx_description
1 polymer ?
#
loop_
_entity_poly.entity_id
_entity_poly.type
_entity_poly.pdbx_seq_one_letter_code
_entity_poly.pdbx_strand_id
1 'polypeptide(L)'
;MNKSGDDALGDDGEQPDGAWDRAARRASEGTGRRTDFVQSLDRGLAVIRCFSSDHPSLTLSEVAERTGLTRAAARRFLLTLQELGYVGSSGRQFSLRPRVLALGYAYLSSFSVAQIAQPHLEDLAEELHESCSVSVLDGDDLVYVARASANRIMTISLTVGTRLPPYPTSMGRVLLAHLPEDELDAHLSRTRLRKLTEQTITDPQELRAVLAKVRGQGWASVDQELEAGVRSIAVPIRDGSGKVVAAINASAHAARVPMRTLETEFLPRLVGCAQQIDDELATRR
;
A
#
# COMPACT_ATOMS: atom_id res chain seq x y z
N MET A 1 25.34 32.98 39.06
CA MET A 1 25.77 32.94 37.66
C MET A 1 25.74 31.49 37.25
N ASN A 2 24.67 31.08 36.56
CA ASN A 2 24.61 29.78 35.98
C ASN A 2 23.63 29.84 34.78
N LYS A 3 24.15 29.62 33.58
CA LYS A 3 23.39 29.57 32.35
C LYS A 3 23.05 28.12 32.06
N SER A 4 21.81 27.76 32.16
CA SER A 4 21.24 26.50 31.66
C SER A 4 21.12 26.61 30.16
N GLY A 5 21.75 25.71 29.41
CA GLY A 5 21.51 25.46 28.02
C GLY A 5 20.30 24.53 27.85
N ASP A 6 19.32 25.03 27.15
CA ASP A 6 18.15 24.25 26.71
C ASP A 6 18.49 23.68 25.32
N ASP A 7 18.84 22.39 25.25
CA ASP A 7 18.96 21.64 24.01
C ASP A 7 17.57 21.08 23.66
N ALA A 8 16.89 21.80 22.77
CA ALA A 8 15.67 21.31 22.15
C ALA A 8 16.03 20.22 21.13
N LEU A 9 15.71 18.98 21.45
CA LEU A 9 15.66 17.86 20.50
C LEU A 9 14.51 18.09 19.55
N GLY A 10 14.83 18.45 18.29
CA GLY A 10 13.89 18.48 17.19
C GLY A 10 13.45 17.06 16.84
N ASP A 11 12.20 16.77 17.10
CA ASP A 11 11.50 15.58 16.64
C ASP A 11 11.12 15.79 15.16
N ASP A 12 12.04 15.45 14.25
CA ASP A 12 11.75 15.38 12.81
C ASP A 12 11.04 14.04 12.51
N GLY A 13 9.79 13.94 12.90
CA GLY A 13 8.87 12.88 12.50
C GLY A 13 8.61 12.92 10.99
N GLU A 14 9.52 12.35 10.20
CA GLU A 14 9.38 12.19 8.75
C GLU A 14 8.29 11.17 8.46
N GLN A 15 7.08 11.64 8.15
CA GLN A 15 5.91 10.84 7.81
C GLN A 15 6.11 10.04 6.51
N PRO A 16 5.46 8.86 6.35
CA PRO A 16 5.65 7.95 5.21
C PRO A 16 5.26 8.51 3.83
N ASP A 17 4.60 9.66 3.76
CA ASP A 17 4.13 10.29 2.52
C ASP A 17 5.24 10.74 1.57
N GLY A 18 6.47 10.92 2.03
CA GLY A 18 7.62 11.31 1.19
C GLY A 18 8.24 10.18 0.34
N ALA A 19 7.85 8.93 0.53
CA ALA A 19 8.44 7.80 -0.21
C ALA A 19 8.02 7.75 -1.69
N TRP A 20 6.84 8.27 -2.02
CA TRP A 20 6.25 8.32 -3.36
C TRP A 20 6.98 9.25 -4.31
N ASP A 21 7.32 10.46 -3.84
CA ASP A 21 8.03 11.45 -4.63
C ASP A 21 9.43 11.00 -5.00
N ARG A 22 10.05 10.16 -4.16
CA ARG A 22 11.41 9.66 -4.40
C ARG A 22 11.47 8.52 -5.41
N ALA A 23 10.45 7.66 -5.47
CA ALA A 23 10.36 6.58 -6.47
C ALA A 23 10.05 7.16 -7.86
N ALA A 24 9.15 8.13 -7.96
CA ALA A 24 8.83 8.81 -9.21
C ALA A 24 10.03 9.62 -9.75
N ARG A 25 10.81 10.27 -8.90
CA ARG A 25 12.03 11.00 -9.30
C ARG A 25 13.14 10.08 -9.81
N ARG A 26 13.30 8.88 -9.22
CA ARG A 26 14.31 7.89 -9.68
C ARG A 26 13.99 7.24 -11.00
N ALA A 27 12.71 7.04 -11.31
CA ALA A 27 12.27 6.56 -12.62
C ALA A 27 12.60 7.58 -13.72
N SER A 28 12.75 8.87 -13.39
CA SER A 28 13.12 9.93 -14.34
C SER A 28 14.64 10.15 -14.50
N GLU A 29 15.45 9.66 -13.54
CA GLU A 29 16.90 9.92 -13.54
C GLU A 29 17.75 8.77 -14.12
N GLY A 30 17.17 7.58 -14.34
CA GLY A 30 17.91 6.35 -14.62
C GLY A 30 17.87 5.78 -16.04
N THR A 31 17.13 6.37 -16.99
CA THR A 31 17.11 5.89 -18.38
C THR A 31 17.17 7.03 -19.35
N GLY A 32 18.10 6.94 -20.33
CA GLY A 32 18.14 7.84 -21.46
C GLY A 32 16.73 8.09 -22.00
N ARG A 33 16.37 9.35 -22.24
CA ARG A 33 15.04 9.83 -22.65
C ARG A 33 14.46 8.87 -23.70
N ARG A 34 13.50 8.04 -23.29
CA ARG A 34 12.64 7.36 -24.25
C ARG A 34 11.86 8.44 -24.99
N THR A 35 11.99 8.47 -26.32
CA THR A 35 11.31 9.42 -27.21
C THR A 35 9.79 9.41 -27.05
N ASP A 36 9.25 8.34 -26.46
CA ASP A 36 7.80 8.09 -26.30
C ASP A 36 7.24 8.49 -24.91
N PHE A 37 8.05 9.08 -24.03
CA PHE A 37 7.59 9.51 -22.70
C PHE A 37 6.90 10.87 -22.76
N VAL A 38 5.58 10.90 -22.46
CA VAL A 38 4.77 12.11 -22.45
C VAL A 38 4.85 12.81 -21.09
N GLN A 39 5.80 13.70 -20.94
CA GLN A 39 6.05 14.43 -19.69
C GLN A 39 4.84 15.23 -19.18
N SER A 40 3.97 15.73 -20.07
CA SER A 40 2.76 16.44 -19.66
C SER A 40 1.74 15.52 -19.00
N LEU A 41 1.63 14.26 -19.42
CA LEU A 41 0.77 13.26 -18.77
C LEU A 41 1.27 12.94 -17.37
N ASP A 42 2.57 12.68 -17.21
CA ASP A 42 3.20 12.42 -15.91
C ASP A 42 2.95 13.56 -14.92
N ARG A 43 3.17 14.81 -15.36
CA ARG A 43 2.91 16.00 -14.54
C ARG A 43 1.44 16.18 -14.19
N GLY A 44 0.52 15.87 -15.10
CA GLY A 44 -0.92 15.91 -14.84
C GLY A 44 -1.35 14.90 -13.79
N LEU A 45 -0.83 13.68 -13.86
CA LEU A 45 -1.04 12.64 -12.85
C LEU A 45 -0.42 13.02 -11.50
N ALA A 46 0.76 13.65 -11.49
CA ALA A 46 1.38 14.16 -10.27
C ALA A 46 0.50 15.21 -9.57
N VAL A 47 -0.17 16.09 -10.33
CA VAL A 47 -1.11 17.08 -9.77
C VAL A 47 -2.33 16.38 -9.15
N ILE A 48 -2.87 15.31 -9.73
CA ILE A 48 -3.97 14.56 -9.12
C ILE A 48 -3.50 13.89 -7.82
N ARG A 49 -2.31 13.29 -7.82
CA ARG A 49 -1.74 12.57 -6.67
C ARG A 49 -1.29 13.46 -5.51
N CYS A 50 -1.13 14.77 -5.69
CA CYS A 50 -0.71 15.66 -4.60
C CYS A 50 -1.81 15.93 -3.57
N PHE A 51 -3.06 15.58 -3.86
CA PHE A 51 -4.18 15.63 -2.92
C PHE A 51 -4.24 14.32 -2.11
N SER A 52 -4.54 14.43 -0.82
CA SER A 52 -4.67 13.28 0.11
C SER A 52 -5.74 13.57 1.17
N SER A 53 -5.98 12.60 2.07
CA SER A 53 -6.82 12.80 3.26
C SER A 53 -6.34 13.95 4.13
N ASP A 54 -5.02 14.10 4.27
CA ASP A 54 -4.41 15.17 5.07
C ASP A 54 -4.40 16.52 4.33
N HIS A 55 -4.49 16.47 3.02
CA HIS A 55 -4.50 17.62 2.12
C HIS A 55 -5.65 17.55 1.11
N PRO A 56 -6.92 17.56 1.58
CA PRO A 56 -8.09 17.44 0.71
C PRO A 56 -8.30 18.67 -0.18
N SER A 57 -7.74 19.81 0.22
CA SER A 57 -7.76 21.08 -0.52
C SER A 57 -6.41 21.74 -0.49
N LEU A 58 -5.93 22.21 -1.64
CA LEU A 58 -4.65 22.87 -1.80
C LEU A 58 -4.76 24.16 -2.59
N THR A 59 -3.94 25.15 -2.25
CA THR A 59 -3.75 26.37 -3.05
C THR A 59 -2.85 26.07 -4.25
N LEU A 60 -2.86 26.95 -5.25
CA LEU A 60 -1.94 26.87 -6.39
C LEU A 60 -0.45 26.77 -5.98
N SER A 61 -0.07 27.47 -4.91
CA SER A 61 1.32 27.47 -4.43
C SER A 61 1.71 26.14 -3.82
N GLU A 62 0.86 25.56 -2.99
CA GLU A 62 1.06 24.24 -2.38
C GLU A 62 1.10 23.12 -3.43
N VAL A 63 0.23 23.17 -4.46
CA VAL A 63 0.30 22.22 -5.58
C VAL A 63 1.62 22.35 -6.33
N ALA A 64 2.08 23.58 -6.62
CA ALA A 64 3.35 23.81 -7.29
C ALA A 64 4.54 23.27 -6.48
N GLU A 65 4.57 23.52 -5.19
CA GLU A 65 5.59 23.04 -4.26
C GLU A 65 5.63 21.52 -4.19
N ARG A 66 4.49 20.88 -3.93
CA ARG A 66 4.36 19.43 -3.80
C ARG A 66 4.73 18.67 -5.09
N THR A 67 4.39 19.24 -6.24
CA THR A 67 4.67 18.61 -7.53
C THR A 67 6.03 18.98 -8.13
N GLY A 68 6.75 19.92 -7.54
CA GLY A 68 7.99 20.47 -8.10
C GLY A 68 7.79 21.26 -9.40
N LEU A 69 6.55 21.67 -9.69
CA LEU A 69 6.20 22.45 -10.88
C LEU A 69 6.34 23.96 -10.62
N THR A 70 6.58 24.72 -11.69
CA THR A 70 6.40 26.19 -11.60
C THR A 70 4.92 26.52 -11.37
N ARG A 71 4.62 27.62 -10.68
CA ARG A 71 3.23 28.08 -10.46
C ARG A 71 2.44 28.21 -11.76
N ALA A 72 3.09 28.67 -12.84
CA ALA A 72 2.47 28.79 -14.15
C ALA A 72 2.09 27.39 -14.74
N ALA A 73 2.98 26.39 -14.60
CA ALA A 73 2.71 25.02 -15.03
C ALA A 73 1.61 24.39 -14.20
N ALA A 74 1.70 24.44 -12.86
CA ALA A 74 0.68 23.93 -11.95
C ALA A 74 -0.71 24.53 -12.24
N ARG A 75 -0.77 25.86 -12.49
CA ARG A 75 -2.01 26.53 -12.86
C ARG A 75 -2.61 25.96 -14.16
N ARG A 76 -1.79 25.73 -15.19
CA ARG A 76 -2.29 25.17 -16.46
C ARG A 76 -2.89 23.76 -16.25
N PHE A 77 -2.21 22.88 -15.48
CA PHE A 77 -2.73 21.55 -15.17
C PHE A 77 -4.01 21.61 -14.35
N LEU A 78 -4.07 22.45 -13.31
CA LEU A 78 -5.27 22.60 -12.48
C LEU A 78 -6.47 23.09 -13.30
N LEU A 79 -6.29 24.08 -14.18
CA LEU A 79 -7.36 24.57 -15.04
C LEU A 79 -7.82 23.51 -16.05
N THR A 80 -6.91 22.77 -16.67
CA THR A 80 -7.24 21.63 -17.54
C THR A 80 -8.02 20.56 -16.79
N LEU A 81 -7.56 20.16 -15.58
CA LEU A 81 -8.25 19.18 -14.75
C LEU A 81 -9.62 19.67 -14.27
N GLN A 82 -9.77 20.99 -14.07
CA GLN A 82 -11.05 21.62 -13.74
C GLN A 82 -12.01 21.58 -14.93
N GLU A 83 -11.56 21.90 -16.13
CA GLU A 83 -12.34 21.80 -17.37
C GLU A 83 -12.77 20.35 -17.63
N LEU A 84 -11.88 19.38 -17.41
CA LEU A 84 -12.15 17.95 -17.50
C LEU A 84 -13.05 17.42 -16.37
N GLY A 85 -13.30 18.22 -15.32
CA GLY A 85 -14.17 17.89 -14.19
C GLY A 85 -13.53 17.00 -13.11
N TYR A 86 -12.21 16.81 -13.11
CA TYR A 86 -11.47 16.06 -12.09
C TYR A 86 -11.14 16.91 -10.85
N VAL A 87 -11.01 18.22 -11.02
CA VAL A 87 -10.69 19.18 -9.96
C VAL A 87 -11.81 20.22 -9.87
N GLY A 88 -12.12 20.65 -8.68
CA GLY A 88 -12.97 21.83 -8.40
C GLY A 88 -12.17 22.93 -7.74
N SER A 89 -12.69 24.17 -7.75
CA SER A 89 -12.12 25.28 -7.01
C SER A 89 -13.17 25.97 -6.14
N SER A 90 -12.76 26.39 -4.94
CA SER A 90 -13.52 27.23 -4.04
C SER A 90 -12.60 28.35 -3.55
N GLY A 91 -12.86 29.58 -3.99
CA GLY A 91 -11.96 30.69 -3.75
C GLY A 91 -10.57 30.47 -4.34
N ARG A 92 -9.55 30.35 -3.46
CA ARG A 92 -8.14 30.11 -3.88
C ARG A 92 -7.71 28.65 -3.73
N GLN A 93 -8.60 27.78 -3.27
CA GLN A 93 -8.32 26.37 -3.03
C GLN A 93 -8.87 25.50 -4.15
N PHE A 94 -8.14 24.44 -4.46
CA PHE A 94 -8.51 23.37 -5.38
C PHE A 94 -8.73 22.09 -4.60
N SER A 95 -9.66 21.24 -5.04
CA SER A 95 -9.92 19.92 -4.48
C SER A 95 -10.30 18.93 -5.58
N LEU A 96 -10.07 17.63 -5.34
CA LEU A 96 -10.52 16.59 -6.25
C LEU A 96 -12.05 16.52 -6.28
N ARG A 97 -12.60 16.17 -7.45
CA ARG A 97 -14.03 15.87 -7.62
C ARG A 97 -14.26 14.36 -7.72
N PRO A 98 -15.48 13.87 -7.42
CA PRO A 98 -15.80 12.44 -7.50
C PRO A 98 -15.47 11.78 -8.85
N ARG A 99 -15.38 12.55 -9.93
CA ARG A 99 -15.00 12.05 -11.26
C ARG A 99 -13.62 11.35 -11.27
N VAL A 100 -12.72 11.70 -10.34
CA VAL A 100 -11.40 11.03 -10.23
C VAL A 100 -11.53 9.54 -9.94
N LEU A 101 -12.61 9.11 -9.28
CA LEU A 101 -12.89 7.71 -8.99
C LEU A 101 -13.05 6.86 -10.27
N ALA A 102 -13.50 7.47 -11.38
CA ALA A 102 -13.63 6.76 -12.65
C ALA A 102 -12.27 6.26 -13.19
N LEU A 103 -11.16 6.90 -12.84
CA LEU A 103 -9.81 6.43 -13.22
C LEU A 103 -9.44 5.12 -12.52
N GLY A 104 -9.84 4.95 -11.26
CA GLY A 104 -9.61 3.71 -10.50
C GLY A 104 -10.70 2.67 -10.74
N TYR A 105 -11.93 3.08 -11.05
CA TYR A 105 -13.06 2.17 -11.26
C TYR A 105 -12.82 1.19 -12.41
N ALA A 106 -12.21 1.63 -13.51
CA ALA A 106 -11.86 0.75 -14.62
C ALA A 106 -10.95 -0.41 -14.19
N TYR A 107 -10.00 -0.15 -13.29
CA TYR A 107 -9.15 -1.19 -12.70
C TYR A 107 -9.94 -2.08 -11.74
N LEU A 108 -10.63 -1.49 -10.76
CA LEU A 108 -11.39 -2.24 -9.75
C LEU A 108 -12.51 -3.09 -10.36
N SER A 109 -13.15 -2.62 -11.42
CA SER A 109 -14.20 -3.37 -12.13
C SER A 109 -13.65 -4.49 -13.02
N SER A 110 -12.42 -4.37 -13.50
CA SER A 110 -11.75 -5.42 -14.27
C SER A 110 -11.03 -6.44 -13.38
N PHE A 111 -10.78 -6.11 -12.11
CA PHE A 111 -10.05 -6.95 -11.17
C PHE A 111 -11.04 -7.70 -10.25
N SER A 112 -11.46 -8.87 -10.72
CA SER A 112 -12.50 -9.67 -10.05
C SER A 112 -12.16 -10.04 -8.59
N VAL A 113 -10.87 -10.14 -8.22
CA VAL A 113 -10.45 -10.51 -6.85
C VAL A 113 -10.96 -9.53 -5.80
N ALA A 114 -10.87 -8.20 -6.03
CA ALA A 114 -11.33 -7.21 -5.07
C ALA A 114 -12.84 -7.28 -4.82
N GLN A 115 -13.63 -7.46 -5.90
CA GLN A 115 -15.09 -7.56 -5.82
C GLN A 115 -15.54 -8.86 -5.16
N ILE A 116 -14.87 -9.98 -5.48
CA ILE A 116 -15.16 -11.28 -4.90
C ILE A 116 -14.78 -11.28 -3.41
N ALA A 117 -13.62 -10.75 -3.07
CA ALA A 117 -13.11 -10.80 -1.70
C ALA A 117 -13.86 -9.90 -0.72
N GLN A 118 -14.49 -8.80 -1.18
CA GLN A 118 -15.08 -7.82 -0.27
C GLN A 118 -16.13 -8.39 0.69
N PRO A 119 -17.17 -9.19 0.27
CA PRO A 119 -18.13 -9.78 1.20
C PRO A 119 -17.47 -10.77 2.16
N HIS A 120 -16.55 -11.60 1.69
CA HIS A 120 -15.82 -12.54 2.54
C HIS A 120 -14.93 -11.85 3.58
N LEU A 121 -14.36 -10.69 3.23
CA LEU A 121 -13.60 -9.86 4.17
C LEU A 121 -14.48 -9.27 5.26
N GLU A 122 -15.70 -8.86 4.93
CA GLU A 122 -16.66 -8.29 5.89
C GLU A 122 -17.05 -9.34 6.92
N ASP A 123 -17.40 -10.55 6.48
CA ASP A 123 -17.72 -11.68 7.34
C ASP A 123 -16.52 -12.07 8.23
N LEU A 124 -15.33 -12.16 7.64
CA LEU A 124 -14.11 -12.50 8.35
C LEU A 124 -13.72 -11.43 9.39
N ALA A 125 -13.87 -10.15 9.05
CA ALA A 125 -13.58 -9.06 9.97
C ALA A 125 -14.58 -9.01 11.14
N GLU A 126 -15.84 -9.35 10.90
CA GLU A 126 -16.86 -9.49 11.95
C GLU A 126 -16.52 -10.68 12.86
N GLU A 127 -16.17 -11.84 12.30
CA GLU A 127 -15.83 -13.05 13.06
C GLU A 127 -14.57 -12.87 13.94
N LEU A 128 -13.52 -12.28 13.37
CA LEU A 128 -12.23 -12.07 14.06
C LEU A 128 -12.23 -10.84 14.96
N HIS A 129 -13.18 -9.93 14.79
CA HIS A 129 -13.19 -8.60 15.40
C HIS A 129 -11.91 -7.80 15.13
N GLU A 130 -11.27 -8.03 13.98
CA GLU A 130 -10.03 -7.39 13.55
C GLU A 130 -10.14 -6.93 12.09
N SER A 131 -9.25 -6.02 11.68
CA SER A 131 -9.21 -5.55 10.30
C SER A 131 -8.65 -6.62 9.37
N CYS A 132 -9.39 -6.90 8.28
CA CYS A 132 -8.98 -7.80 7.22
C CYS A 132 -8.79 -7.05 5.91
N SER A 133 -7.82 -7.46 5.10
CA SER A 133 -7.52 -6.77 3.83
C SER A 133 -7.02 -7.75 2.78
N VAL A 134 -7.20 -7.37 1.51
CA VAL A 134 -6.58 -8.03 0.36
C VAL A 134 -5.66 -7.05 -0.34
N SER A 135 -4.50 -7.52 -0.76
CA SER A 135 -3.54 -6.75 -1.54
C SER A 135 -2.87 -7.56 -2.64
N VAL A 136 -2.29 -6.80 -3.58
CA VAL A 136 -1.53 -7.30 -4.73
C VAL A 136 -0.17 -6.64 -4.80
N LEU A 137 0.77 -7.21 -5.56
CA LEU A 137 2.01 -6.53 -5.94
C LEU A 137 1.75 -5.66 -7.18
N ASP A 138 2.23 -4.43 -7.16
CA ASP A 138 2.27 -3.52 -8.30
C ASP A 138 3.66 -2.85 -8.36
N GLY A 139 4.51 -3.36 -9.24
CA GLY A 139 5.93 -3.01 -9.27
C GLY A 139 6.63 -3.41 -7.98
N ASP A 140 7.20 -2.44 -7.28
CA ASP A 140 7.95 -2.68 -6.04
C ASP A 140 7.10 -2.49 -4.76
N ASP A 141 5.80 -2.25 -4.90
CA ASP A 141 4.90 -1.96 -3.79
C ASP A 141 3.80 -3.02 -3.62
N LEU A 142 3.37 -3.17 -2.38
CA LEU A 142 2.13 -3.83 -2.00
C LEU A 142 0.98 -2.83 -2.08
N VAL A 143 -0.10 -3.14 -2.80
CA VAL A 143 -1.28 -2.27 -2.96
C VAL A 143 -2.51 -2.92 -2.36
N TYR A 144 -3.18 -2.20 -1.45
CA TYR A 144 -4.45 -2.62 -0.86
C TYR A 144 -5.58 -2.46 -1.88
N VAL A 145 -6.28 -3.55 -2.22
CA VAL A 145 -7.36 -3.57 -3.22
C VAL A 145 -8.74 -3.81 -2.62
N ALA A 146 -8.83 -4.43 -1.43
CA ALA A 146 -10.06 -4.59 -0.67
C ALA A 146 -9.75 -4.54 0.83
N ARG A 147 -10.71 -4.06 1.64
CA ARG A 147 -10.54 -3.95 3.09
C ARG A 147 -11.89 -3.96 3.80
N ALA A 148 -11.97 -4.72 4.88
CA ALA A 148 -13.00 -4.61 5.91
C ALA A 148 -12.35 -4.23 7.24
N SER A 149 -12.89 -3.24 7.93
CA SER A 149 -12.37 -2.77 9.22
C SER A 149 -13.35 -3.17 10.31
N ALA A 150 -12.88 -3.88 11.33
CA ALA A 150 -13.59 -3.88 12.59
C ALA A 150 -13.63 -2.44 13.13
N ASN A 151 -14.77 -2.04 13.76
CA ASN A 151 -15.01 -0.70 14.32
C ASN A 151 -14.05 -0.34 15.48
N ARG A 152 -12.72 -0.34 15.22
CA ARG A 152 -11.68 -0.06 16.21
C ARG A 152 -10.70 0.96 15.67
N ILE A 153 -10.29 1.89 16.53
CA ILE A 153 -9.32 2.93 16.21
C ILE A 153 -7.95 2.25 16.07
N MET A 154 -7.45 2.16 14.85
CA MET A 154 -6.05 1.83 14.57
C MET A 154 -5.28 3.12 14.24
N THR A 155 -4.00 3.14 14.59
CA THR A 155 -3.13 4.31 14.41
C THR A 155 -2.90 4.62 12.93
N ILE A 156 -2.79 3.60 12.07
CA ILE A 156 -2.67 3.78 10.61
C ILE A 156 -4.07 3.71 9.97
N SER A 157 -4.44 4.78 9.27
CA SER A 157 -5.63 4.83 8.41
C SER A 157 -5.33 4.19 7.06
N LEU A 158 -5.31 2.85 6.97
CA LEU A 158 -5.16 2.13 5.70
C LEU A 158 -6.49 2.17 4.94
N THR A 159 -6.40 2.46 3.64
CA THR A 159 -7.55 2.48 2.72
C THR A 159 -7.22 1.71 1.43
N VAL A 160 -8.23 1.39 0.64
CA VAL A 160 -8.02 0.87 -0.72
C VAL A 160 -7.19 1.88 -1.51
N GLY A 161 -6.17 1.39 -2.22
CA GLY A 161 -5.17 2.20 -2.91
C GLY A 161 -3.93 2.54 -2.08
N THR A 162 -3.94 2.28 -0.75
CA THR A 162 -2.71 2.42 0.06
C THR A 162 -1.64 1.50 -0.47
N ARG A 163 -0.43 2.02 -0.52
CA ARG A 163 0.76 1.29 -0.97
C ARG A 163 1.79 1.23 0.16
N LEU A 164 2.39 0.09 0.35
CA LEU A 164 3.39 -0.16 1.39
C LEU A 164 4.57 -0.96 0.80
N PRO A 165 5.76 -0.87 1.39
CA PRO A 165 6.83 -1.80 1.06
C PRO A 165 6.39 -3.23 1.41
N PRO A 166 6.59 -4.24 0.52
CA PRO A 166 6.09 -5.58 0.78
C PRO A 166 6.87 -6.34 1.85
N TYR A 167 8.19 -6.12 1.98
CA TYR A 167 9.05 -6.92 2.86
C TYR A 167 8.67 -6.92 4.36
N PRO A 168 8.17 -5.81 4.98
CA PRO A 168 7.81 -5.80 6.40
C PRO A 168 6.32 -6.09 6.63
N THR A 169 5.60 -6.64 5.63
CA THR A 169 4.17 -6.96 5.72
C THR A 169 3.91 -8.44 5.50
N SER A 170 2.93 -9.02 6.17
CA SER A 170 2.57 -10.43 6.00
C SER A 170 2.09 -10.74 4.58
N MET A 171 1.20 -9.90 4.01
CA MET A 171 0.73 -10.06 2.64
C MET A 171 1.85 -9.91 1.62
N GLY A 172 2.73 -8.93 1.82
CA GLY A 172 3.88 -8.73 0.95
C GLY A 172 4.83 -9.93 0.95
N ARG A 173 5.09 -10.53 2.11
CA ARG A 173 5.90 -11.75 2.20
C ARG A 173 5.25 -12.94 1.51
N VAL A 174 3.94 -13.10 1.63
CA VAL A 174 3.21 -14.14 0.87
C VAL A 174 3.39 -13.93 -0.63
N LEU A 175 3.19 -12.71 -1.11
CA LEU A 175 3.29 -12.40 -2.54
C LEU A 175 4.73 -12.54 -3.06
N LEU A 176 5.72 -12.00 -2.36
CA LEU A 176 7.14 -12.14 -2.71
C LEU A 176 7.58 -13.61 -2.72
N ALA A 177 7.15 -14.38 -1.72
CA ALA A 177 7.49 -15.79 -1.63
C ALA A 177 6.98 -16.64 -2.80
N HIS A 178 5.94 -16.19 -3.52
CA HIS A 178 5.36 -16.90 -4.65
C HIS A 178 5.76 -16.33 -6.02
N LEU A 179 6.62 -15.31 -6.08
CA LEU A 179 7.21 -14.85 -7.34
C LEU A 179 8.12 -15.94 -7.94
N PRO A 180 8.26 -15.98 -9.27
CA PRO A 180 9.39 -16.65 -9.92
C PRO A 180 10.72 -16.16 -9.33
N GLU A 181 11.73 -17.04 -9.30
CA GLU A 181 13.00 -16.74 -8.62
C GLU A 181 13.73 -15.54 -9.23
N ASP A 182 13.69 -15.42 -10.56
CA ASP A 182 14.26 -14.30 -11.31
C ASP A 182 13.54 -12.96 -11.02
N GLU A 183 12.23 -12.99 -10.87
CA GLU A 183 11.43 -11.81 -10.50
C GLU A 183 11.69 -11.40 -9.04
N LEU A 184 11.81 -12.38 -8.13
CA LEU A 184 12.17 -12.14 -6.73
C LEU A 184 13.56 -11.50 -6.62
N ASP A 185 14.56 -12.05 -7.36
CA ASP A 185 15.91 -11.51 -7.41
C ASP A 185 15.93 -10.07 -7.92
N ALA A 186 15.22 -9.83 -9.00
CA ALA A 186 15.08 -8.50 -9.57
C ALA A 186 14.39 -7.53 -8.60
N HIS A 187 13.36 -7.97 -7.87
CA HIS A 187 12.68 -7.17 -6.87
C HIS A 187 13.61 -6.82 -5.70
N LEU A 188 14.27 -7.82 -5.10
CA LEU A 188 15.16 -7.63 -3.96
C LEU A 188 16.37 -6.76 -4.31
N SER A 189 16.90 -6.84 -5.53
CA SER A 189 18.03 -6.01 -5.98
C SER A 189 17.68 -4.52 -6.06
N ARG A 190 16.41 -4.18 -6.32
CA ARG A 190 15.91 -2.81 -6.39
C ARG A 190 15.40 -2.29 -5.05
N THR A 191 15.02 -3.21 -4.15
CA THR A 191 14.42 -2.85 -2.87
C THR A 191 15.48 -2.39 -1.87
N ARG A 192 15.30 -1.18 -1.33
CA ARG A 192 16.09 -0.74 -0.18
C ARG A 192 15.38 -1.16 1.11
N LEU A 193 15.90 -2.17 1.78
CA LEU A 193 15.41 -2.59 3.08
C LEU A 193 15.75 -1.52 4.13
N ARG A 194 14.74 -0.82 4.65
CA ARG A 194 14.87 0.22 5.68
C ARG A 194 14.41 -0.34 7.02
N LYS A 195 15.09 0.05 8.08
CA LYS A 195 14.65 -0.24 9.43
C LYS A 195 13.49 0.71 9.78
N LEU A 196 12.27 0.19 9.84
CA LEU A 196 11.05 0.94 10.17
C LEU A 196 10.76 0.85 11.69
N THR A 197 11.08 -0.30 12.28
CA THR A 197 11.01 -0.57 13.71
C THR A 197 12.26 -1.35 14.12
N GLU A 198 12.41 -1.59 15.42
CA GLU A 198 13.51 -2.46 15.92
C GLU A 198 13.41 -3.90 15.41
N GLN A 199 12.19 -4.35 15.04
CA GLN A 199 11.92 -5.71 14.59
C GLN A 199 12.06 -5.90 13.08
N THR A 200 12.18 -4.82 12.30
CA THR A 200 12.21 -4.89 10.83
C THR A 200 13.44 -5.67 10.35
N ILE A 201 13.23 -6.72 9.56
CA ILE A 201 14.29 -7.44 8.85
C ILE A 201 14.87 -6.55 7.76
N THR A 202 16.18 -6.29 7.83
CA THR A 202 16.92 -5.45 6.88
C THR A 202 18.05 -6.20 6.18
N ASP A 203 18.35 -7.44 6.57
CA ASP A 203 19.30 -8.30 5.89
C ASP A 203 18.62 -9.05 4.72
N PRO A 204 19.11 -8.91 3.47
CA PRO A 204 18.52 -9.59 2.32
C PRO A 204 18.58 -11.12 2.40
N GLN A 205 19.59 -11.70 3.05
CA GLN A 205 19.72 -13.16 3.17
C GLN A 205 18.74 -13.69 4.21
N GLU A 206 18.57 -12.98 5.33
CA GLU A 206 17.55 -13.30 6.33
C GLU A 206 16.16 -13.23 5.72
N LEU A 207 15.86 -12.14 4.96
CA LEU A 207 14.58 -12.00 4.27
C LEU A 207 14.33 -13.16 3.28
N ARG A 208 15.34 -13.59 2.50
CA ARG A 208 15.23 -14.76 1.61
C ARG A 208 14.90 -16.03 2.37
N ALA A 209 15.55 -16.28 3.49
CA ALA A 209 15.27 -17.45 4.31
C ALA A 209 13.83 -17.46 4.84
N VAL A 210 13.33 -16.29 5.25
CA VAL A 210 11.93 -16.12 5.65
C VAL A 210 10.98 -16.37 4.49
N LEU A 211 11.25 -15.84 3.29
CA LEU A 211 10.41 -16.04 2.11
C LEU A 211 10.40 -17.51 1.67
N ALA A 212 11.51 -18.22 1.74
CA ALA A 212 11.56 -19.66 1.47
C ALA A 212 10.69 -20.46 2.46
N LYS A 213 10.73 -20.10 3.75
CA LYS A 213 9.85 -20.69 4.77
C LYS A 213 8.38 -20.40 4.46
N VAL A 214 8.04 -19.15 4.12
CA VAL A 214 6.68 -18.75 3.74
C VAL A 214 6.16 -19.54 2.54
N ARG A 215 6.98 -19.72 1.50
CA ARG A 215 6.66 -20.55 0.33
C ARG A 215 6.34 -22.01 0.72
N GLY A 216 7.13 -22.58 1.62
CA GLY A 216 6.97 -23.98 2.04
C GLY A 216 5.75 -24.21 2.94
N GLN A 217 5.44 -23.28 3.84
CA GLN A 217 4.34 -23.41 4.79
C GLN A 217 3.01 -22.83 4.27
N GLY A 218 3.04 -21.97 3.23
CA GLY A 218 1.85 -21.38 2.61
C GLY A 218 1.25 -20.17 3.32
N TRP A 219 1.92 -19.60 4.31
CA TRP A 219 1.44 -18.41 5.05
C TRP A 219 2.62 -17.61 5.62
N ALA A 220 2.37 -16.34 5.96
CA ALA A 220 3.35 -15.47 6.60
C ALA A 220 2.73 -14.77 7.80
N SER A 221 3.50 -14.61 8.88
CA SER A 221 3.20 -13.70 9.98
C SER A 221 4.29 -12.64 10.11
N VAL A 222 3.91 -11.48 10.61
CA VAL A 222 4.80 -10.35 10.89
C VAL A 222 4.43 -9.78 12.25
N ASP A 223 5.44 -9.58 13.09
CA ASP A 223 5.28 -9.03 14.43
C ASP A 223 6.00 -7.69 14.53
N GLN A 224 5.26 -6.59 14.44
CA GLN A 224 5.74 -5.23 14.68
C GLN A 224 6.88 -4.77 13.77
N GLU A 225 7.01 -5.31 12.55
CA GLU A 225 8.08 -4.95 11.62
C GLU A 225 7.78 -3.71 10.77
N LEU A 226 6.50 -3.52 10.39
CA LEU A 226 6.06 -2.33 9.66
C LEU A 226 5.85 -1.15 10.62
N GLU A 227 5.22 -1.42 11.74
CA GLU A 227 4.84 -0.45 12.77
C GLU A 227 4.83 -1.13 14.14
N ALA A 228 5.36 -0.43 15.15
CA ALA A 228 5.32 -0.90 16.53
C ALA A 228 3.86 -1.06 17.02
N GLY A 229 3.59 -2.16 17.71
CA GLY A 229 2.24 -2.49 18.18
C GLY A 229 1.33 -3.16 17.16
N VAL A 230 1.73 -3.32 15.90
CA VAL A 230 0.94 -3.98 14.85
C VAL A 230 1.53 -5.34 14.50
N ARG A 231 0.71 -6.37 14.52
CA ARG A 231 1.05 -7.71 14.01
C ARG A 231 -0.01 -8.21 13.04
N SER A 232 0.39 -9.09 12.13
CA SER A 232 -0.51 -9.60 11.11
C SER A 232 -0.13 -11.00 10.65
N ILE A 233 -1.11 -11.71 10.12
CA ILE A 233 -0.94 -13.00 9.47
C ILE A 233 -1.64 -12.97 8.11
N ALA A 234 -1.07 -13.63 7.09
CA ALA A 234 -1.59 -13.61 5.74
C ALA A 234 -1.44 -14.97 5.05
N VAL A 235 -2.36 -15.24 4.11
CA VAL A 235 -2.35 -16.41 3.23
C VAL A 235 -2.52 -15.96 1.77
N PRO A 236 -2.07 -16.77 0.78
CA PRO A 236 -2.26 -16.47 -0.63
C PRO A 236 -3.71 -16.64 -1.07
N ILE A 237 -4.11 -15.86 -2.06
CA ILE A 237 -5.30 -16.06 -2.89
C ILE A 237 -4.82 -16.49 -4.27
N ARG A 238 -5.46 -17.56 -4.82
CA ARG A 238 -5.06 -18.18 -6.07
C ARG A 238 -6.15 -18.06 -7.13
N ASP A 239 -5.74 -17.94 -8.37
CA ASP A 239 -6.67 -18.05 -9.50
C ASP A 239 -6.95 -19.52 -9.89
N GLY A 240 -7.86 -19.74 -10.85
CA GLY A 240 -8.20 -21.06 -11.33
C GLY A 240 -7.06 -21.87 -11.99
N SER A 241 -5.88 -21.25 -12.19
CA SER A 241 -4.65 -21.96 -12.61
C SER A 241 -3.76 -22.37 -11.43
N GLY A 242 -4.12 -21.98 -10.20
CA GLY A 242 -3.32 -22.17 -8.99
C GLY A 242 -2.23 -21.11 -8.79
N LYS A 243 -2.16 -20.10 -9.65
CA LYS A 243 -1.20 -18.99 -9.51
C LYS A 243 -1.66 -18.08 -8.38
N VAL A 244 -0.72 -17.66 -7.52
CA VAL A 244 -0.99 -16.63 -6.50
C VAL A 244 -1.16 -15.27 -7.19
N VAL A 245 -2.34 -14.68 -7.03
CA VAL A 245 -2.71 -13.40 -7.66
C VAL A 245 -2.91 -12.29 -6.65
N ALA A 246 -3.18 -12.64 -5.39
CA ALA A 246 -3.35 -11.70 -4.28
C ALA A 246 -2.95 -12.37 -2.96
N ALA A 247 -2.99 -11.61 -1.87
CA ALA A 247 -2.89 -12.15 -0.51
C ALA A 247 -3.96 -11.50 0.38
N ILE A 248 -4.50 -12.29 1.31
CA ILE A 248 -5.45 -11.84 2.34
C ILE A 248 -4.79 -11.88 3.71
N ASN A 249 -5.08 -10.90 4.57
CA ASN A 249 -4.58 -10.86 5.93
C ASN A 249 -5.64 -10.49 6.96
N ALA A 250 -5.31 -10.81 8.23
CA ALA A 250 -5.87 -10.17 9.41
C ALA A 250 -4.75 -9.46 10.17
N SER A 251 -5.04 -8.24 10.65
CA SER A 251 -4.11 -7.40 11.40
C SER A 251 -4.69 -7.05 12.77
N ALA A 252 -3.88 -7.20 13.81
CA ALA A 252 -4.28 -7.01 15.19
C ALA A 252 -3.23 -6.18 15.97
N HIS A 253 -3.66 -5.60 17.09
CA HIS A 253 -2.76 -4.89 18.00
C HIS A 253 -1.99 -5.89 18.89
N ALA A 254 -0.66 -5.76 18.91
CA ALA A 254 0.24 -6.70 19.61
C ALA A 254 -0.03 -6.84 21.12
N ALA A 255 -0.49 -5.76 21.78
CA ALA A 255 -0.83 -5.80 23.21
C ALA A 255 -2.11 -6.59 23.52
N ARG A 256 -2.97 -6.83 22.51
CA ARG A 256 -4.24 -7.51 22.69
C ARG A 256 -4.23 -8.94 22.18
N VAL A 257 -3.62 -9.18 21.03
CA VAL A 257 -3.64 -10.47 20.34
C VAL A 257 -2.22 -11.06 20.32
N PRO A 258 -1.93 -12.15 21.06
CA PRO A 258 -0.66 -12.85 21.00
C PRO A 258 -0.40 -13.48 19.63
N MET A 259 0.89 -13.65 19.24
CA MET A 259 1.26 -14.33 17.98
C MET A 259 0.63 -15.73 17.86
N ARG A 260 0.58 -16.48 18.97
CA ARG A 260 -0.05 -17.80 19.01
C ARG A 260 -1.50 -17.76 18.56
N THR A 261 -2.28 -16.77 18.97
CA THR A 261 -3.69 -16.60 18.55
C THR A 261 -3.79 -16.38 17.03
N LEU A 262 -2.86 -15.62 16.43
CA LEU A 262 -2.82 -15.47 14.97
C LEU A 262 -2.64 -16.84 14.28
N GLU A 263 -1.77 -17.70 14.81
CA GLU A 263 -1.46 -18.99 14.19
C GLU A 263 -2.53 -20.05 14.48
N THR A 264 -3.11 -20.08 15.70
CA THR A 264 -4.03 -21.15 16.08
C THR A 264 -5.50 -20.84 15.82
N GLU A 265 -5.88 -19.55 15.75
CA GLU A 265 -7.27 -19.14 15.60
C GLU A 265 -7.52 -18.37 14.29
N PHE A 266 -6.66 -17.41 13.92
CA PHE A 266 -6.87 -16.59 12.73
C PHE A 266 -6.48 -17.33 11.45
N LEU A 267 -5.36 -18.04 11.47
CA LEU A 267 -4.86 -18.75 10.27
C LEU A 267 -5.88 -19.75 9.69
N PRO A 268 -6.53 -20.63 10.46
CA PRO A 268 -7.52 -21.54 9.91
C PRO A 268 -8.70 -20.82 9.23
N ARG A 269 -9.14 -19.70 9.80
CA ARG A 269 -10.23 -18.89 9.24
C ARG A 269 -9.80 -18.14 7.97
N LEU A 270 -8.59 -17.60 7.95
CA LEU A 270 -8.01 -16.98 6.76
C LEU A 270 -7.87 -17.99 5.61
N VAL A 271 -7.42 -19.22 5.90
CA VAL A 271 -7.31 -20.29 4.90
C VAL A 271 -8.69 -20.65 4.35
N GLY A 272 -9.70 -20.79 5.21
CA GLY A 272 -11.07 -21.07 4.78
C GLY A 272 -11.66 -19.94 3.91
N CYS A 273 -11.45 -18.68 4.31
CA CYS A 273 -11.87 -17.52 3.54
C CYS A 273 -11.14 -17.42 2.19
N ALA A 274 -9.82 -17.62 2.17
CA ALA A 274 -9.05 -17.64 0.92
C ALA A 274 -9.53 -18.72 -0.05
N GLN A 275 -9.84 -19.93 0.45
CA GLN A 275 -10.36 -21.02 -0.37
C GLN A 275 -11.70 -20.66 -1.01
N GLN A 276 -12.61 -20.02 -0.28
CA GLN A 276 -13.89 -19.55 -0.84
C GLN A 276 -13.68 -18.55 -1.98
N ILE A 277 -12.74 -17.62 -1.80
CA ILE A 277 -12.38 -16.64 -2.82
C ILE A 277 -11.74 -17.34 -4.04
N ASP A 278 -10.86 -18.31 -3.84
CA ASP A 278 -10.20 -19.09 -4.90
C ASP A 278 -11.24 -19.85 -5.74
N ASP A 279 -12.20 -20.52 -5.09
CA ASP A 279 -13.28 -21.27 -5.75
C ASP A 279 -14.16 -20.36 -6.63
N GLU A 280 -14.51 -19.17 -6.12
CA GLU A 280 -15.25 -18.17 -6.89
C GLU A 280 -14.45 -17.59 -8.07
N LEU A 281 -13.14 -17.36 -7.89
CA LEU A 281 -12.25 -16.93 -8.96
C LEU A 281 -12.13 -17.96 -10.07
N ALA A 282 -12.11 -19.26 -9.73
CA ALA A 282 -12.02 -20.35 -10.69
C ALA A 282 -13.31 -20.49 -11.54
N THR A 283 -14.47 -20.08 -11.01
CA THR A 283 -15.76 -20.19 -11.72
C THR A 283 -16.07 -19.01 -12.64
N ARG A 284 -15.44 -17.86 -12.44
CA ARG A 284 -15.65 -16.64 -13.26
C ARG A 284 -14.65 -16.58 -14.43
N ARG A 285 -14.71 -17.52 -15.34
CA ARG A 285 -13.99 -17.49 -16.63
C ARG A 285 -14.80 -16.86 -17.73
#